data_c35c1e53785ef5f0ab0db6d920b1ac3e
#
_entry.id   c35c1e53785ef5f0ab0db6d920b1ac3e
#
_cell.length_a   1.000
_cell.length_b   1.000
_cell.length_c   1.000
_cell.angle_alpha   90.00
_cell.angle_beta   90.00
_cell.angle_gamma   90.00
#
_symmetry.space_group_name_H-M   'P 1'
#
loop_
_entity.id
_entity.type
_entity.pdbx_description
1 polymer ?
#
loop_
_entity_poly.entity_id
_entity_poly.type
_entity_poly.pdbx_seq_one_letter_code
_entity_poly.pdbx_strand_id
1 'polypeptide(L)'
;MKLPRPTEKLAGCVWLPRILSKARLLKSGALPPDYVANFCHPKGVDGFFLSHFGLSREDVVAAATLSDDAAAKWFLARAGSSTQSIEAWNQIALNLGRPGYPMAERFPVALATTYKNVAGRGLTTVFEVLEEDEKDA
;
A
#
# COMPACT_ATOMS: atom_id res chain seq x y z
N MET A 1 -15.42 2.15 -7.23
CA MET A 1 -14.51 2.53 -6.14
C MET A 1 -13.17 2.96 -6.71
N LYS A 2 -12.66 4.06 -6.26
CA LYS A 2 -11.35 4.54 -6.70
C LYS A 2 -10.44 4.77 -5.51
N LEU A 3 -9.30 4.06 -5.49
CA LEU A 3 -8.26 4.26 -4.48
C LEU A 3 -7.19 5.21 -4.99
N PRO A 4 -6.49 5.92 -4.10
CA PRO A 4 -5.26 6.60 -4.47
C PRO A 4 -4.29 5.62 -5.12
N ARG A 5 -3.51 6.09 -6.12
CA ARG A 5 -2.50 5.25 -6.74
C ARG A 5 -1.43 4.87 -5.72
N PRO A 6 -0.79 3.69 -5.87
CA PRO A 6 0.26 3.27 -4.95
C PRO A 6 1.37 4.30 -4.75
N THR A 7 1.70 5.07 -5.79
CA THR A 7 2.77 6.06 -5.78
C THR A 7 2.38 7.43 -5.21
N GLU A 8 1.09 7.67 -4.95
CA GLU A 8 0.67 8.93 -4.32
C GLU A 8 1.21 9.04 -2.89
N LYS A 9 1.59 10.25 -2.50
CA LYS A 9 2.24 10.52 -1.21
C LYS A 9 1.36 11.36 -0.30
N LEU A 10 1.44 11.07 1.01
CA LEU A 10 0.99 11.94 2.08
C LEU A 10 2.14 11.98 3.09
N ALA A 11 2.46 13.17 3.61
CA ALA A 11 3.63 13.36 4.49
C ALA A 11 4.95 12.88 3.83
N GLY A 12 5.03 12.93 2.50
CA GLY A 12 6.19 12.45 1.74
C GLY A 12 6.29 10.93 1.61
N CYS A 13 5.28 10.18 2.06
CA CYS A 13 5.30 8.73 2.15
C CYS A 13 4.35 8.10 1.12
N VAL A 14 4.89 7.25 0.23
CA VAL A 14 4.07 6.47 -0.71
C VAL A 14 3.24 5.44 0.05
N TRP A 15 2.09 5.06 -0.50
CA TRP A 15 1.18 4.09 0.06
C TRP A 15 0.33 4.60 1.23
N LEU A 16 0.79 5.61 1.96
CA LEU A 16 0.03 6.15 3.10
C LEU A 16 -1.37 6.64 2.70
N PRO A 17 -1.55 7.42 1.62
CA PRO A 17 -2.90 7.79 1.19
C PRO A 17 -3.78 6.59 0.88
N ARG A 18 -3.21 5.57 0.24
CA ARG A 18 -3.94 4.38 -0.18
C ARG A 18 -4.41 3.54 1.01
N ILE A 19 -3.53 3.29 1.99
CA ILE A 19 -3.92 2.49 3.16
C ILE A 19 -4.96 3.19 4.02
N LEU A 20 -4.85 4.51 4.16
CA LEU A 20 -5.86 5.32 4.87
C LEU A 20 -7.21 5.29 4.13
N SER A 21 -7.20 5.40 2.81
CA SER A 21 -8.41 5.32 2.01
C SER A 21 -9.09 3.95 2.12
N LYS A 22 -8.31 2.87 2.10
CA LYS A 22 -8.84 1.52 2.33
C LYS A 22 -9.48 1.40 3.71
N ALA A 23 -8.85 1.94 4.74
CA ALA A 23 -9.40 1.92 6.10
C ALA A 23 -10.72 2.70 6.20
N ARG A 24 -10.81 3.85 5.55
CA ARG A 24 -12.05 4.66 5.50
C ARG A 24 -13.17 3.91 4.81
N LEU A 25 -12.88 3.27 3.68
CA LEU A 25 -13.86 2.47 2.96
C LEU A 25 -14.30 1.23 3.77
N LEU A 26 -13.36 0.60 4.48
CA LEU A 26 -13.68 -0.51 5.35
C LEU A 26 -14.68 -0.09 6.44
N LYS A 27 -14.44 1.04 7.08
CA LYS A 27 -15.31 1.56 8.14
C LYS A 27 -16.72 1.90 7.62
N SER A 28 -16.83 2.38 6.40
CA SER A 28 -18.11 2.71 5.77
C SER A 28 -18.80 1.51 5.14
N GLY A 29 -18.19 0.34 5.14
CA GLY A 29 -18.72 -0.87 4.52
C GLY A 29 -18.61 -0.86 2.99
N ALA A 30 -17.81 0.04 2.40
CA ALA A 30 -17.70 0.21 0.96
C ALA A 30 -16.46 -0.45 0.35
N LEU A 31 -15.58 -1.06 1.16
CA LEU A 31 -14.39 -1.74 0.64
C LEU A 31 -14.80 -3.09 0.04
N PRO A 32 -14.48 -3.36 -1.24
CA PRO A 32 -14.83 -4.65 -1.86
C PRO A 32 -14.21 -5.85 -1.14
N PRO A 33 -14.86 -7.04 -1.19
CA PRO A 33 -14.41 -8.22 -0.44
C PRO A 33 -12.94 -8.61 -0.68
N ASP A 34 -12.45 -8.52 -1.91
CA ASP A 34 -11.06 -8.85 -2.23
C ASP A 34 -10.08 -7.92 -1.50
N TYR A 35 -10.43 -6.64 -1.40
CA TYR A 35 -9.62 -5.66 -0.67
C TYR A 35 -9.72 -5.85 0.85
N VAL A 36 -10.90 -6.24 1.35
CA VAL A 36 -11.07 -6.54 2.78
C VAL A 36 -10.14 -7.69 3.20
N ALA A 37 -10.08 -8.75 2.39
CA ALA A 37 -9.22 -9.91 2.66
C ALA A 37 -7.73 -9.54 2.70
N ASN A 38 -7.32 -8.56 1.90
CA ASN A 38 -5.93 -8.14 1.79
C ASN A 38 -5.57 -6.96 2.70
N PHE A 39 -6.56 -6.30 3.30
CA PHE A 39 -6.29 -5.13 4.14
C PHE A 39 -5.45 -5.52 5.36
N CYS A 40 -4.29 -4.89 5.47
CA CYS A 40 -3.31 -5.13 6.54
C CYS A 40 -2.81 -6.59 6.60
N HIS A 41 -2.91 -7.33 5.50
CA HIS A 41 -2.41 -8.70 5.44
C HIS A 41 -0.88 -8.70 5.57
N PRO A 42 -0.29 -9.54 6.46
CA PRO A 42 1.15 -9.49 6.73
C PRO A 42 2.04 -9.79 5.53
N LYS A 43 1.53 -10.51 4.54
CA LYS A 43 2.29 -10.85 3.32
C LYS A 43 2.01 -9.92 2.13
N GLY A 44 1.12 -8.95 2.30
CA GLY A 44 0.83 -7.94 1.29
C GLY A 44 1.59 -6.65 1.53
N VAL A 45 1.40 -5.67 0.64
CA VAL A 45 2.07 -4.37 0.76
C VAL A 45 1.69 -3.67 2.07
N ASP A 46 0.42 -3.76 2.47
CA ASP A 46 -0.02 -3.19 3.75
C ASP A 46 0.80 -3.73 4.92
N GLY A 47 1.04 -5.04 4.94
CA GLY A 47 1.82 -5.68 6.01
C GLY A 47 3.27 -5.18 6.06
N PHE A 48 3.91 -5.05 4.91
CA PHE A 48 5.26 -4.49 4.83
C PHE A 48 5.30 -3.04 5.28
N PHE A 49 4.30 -2.25 4.88
CA PHE A 49 4.16 -0.86 5.31
C PHE A 49 4.04 -0.76 6.84
N LEU A 50 3.12 -1.52 7.42
CA LEU A 50 2.89 -1.51 8.87
C LEU A 50 4.14 -1.93 9.63
N SER A 51 4.80 -3.00 9.19
CA SER A 51 6.01 -3.51 9.82
C SER A 51 7.15 -2.47 9.77
N HIS A 52 7.30 -1.80 8.64
CA HIS A 52 8.36 -0.79 8.46
C HIS A 52 8.22 0.37 9.43
N PHE A 53 6.99 0.84 9.66
CA PHE A 53 6.71 2.00 10.50
C PHE A 53 6.31 1.66 11.94
N GLY A 54 6.25 0.38 12.30
CA GLY A 54 5.82 -0.03 13.63
C GLY A 54 4.37 0.29 13.94
N LEU A 55 3.51 0.19 12.92
CA LEU A 55 2.08 0.46 13.03
C LEU A 55 1.29 -0.84 13.11
N SER A 56 0.16 -0.79 13.82
CA SER A 56 -0.83 -1.87 13.81
C SER A 56 -2.00 -1.53 12.88
N ARG A 57 -2.80 -2.54 12.57
CA ARG A 57 -4.06 -2.35 11.84
C ARG A 57 -4.95 -1.35 12.58
N GLU A 58 -5.04 -1.47 13.90
CA GLU A 58 -5.84 -0.60 14.77
C GLU A 58 -5.37 0.84 14.69
N ASP A 59 -4.07 1.07 14.61
CA ASP A 59 -3.51 2.42 14.45
C ASP A 59 -4.01 3.08 13.16
N VAL A 60 -3.99 2.34 12.06
CA VAL A 60 -4.42 2.85 10.75
C VAL A 60 -5.93 3.09 10.73
N VAL A 61 -6.71 2.17 11.29
CA VAL A 61 -8.17 2.31 11.36
C VAL A 61 -8.55 3.54 12.21
N ALA A 62 -7.85 3.78 13.30
CA ALA A 62 -8.07 4.98 14.12
C ALA A 62 -7.71 6.26 13.35
N ALA A 63 -6.58 6.26 12.66
CA ALA A 63 -6.13 7.42 11.87
C ALA A 63 -7.07 7.73 10.69
N ALA A 64 -7.79 6.74 10.19
CA ALA A 64 -8.73 6.91 9.09
C ALA A 64 -9.90 7.86 9.42
N THR A 65 -10.16 8.12 10.70
CA THR A 65 -11.18 9.09 11.13
C THR A 65 -10.72 10.54 10.98
N LEU A 66 -9.42 10.76 10.78
CA LEU A 66 -8.82 12.08 10.67
C LEU A 66 -8.90 12.59 9.23
N SER A 67 -8.85 13.93 9.07
CA SER A 67 -8.61 14.53 7.77
C SER A 67 -7.20 14.16 7.27
N ASP A 68 -6.92 14.37 5.99
CA ASP A 68 -5.59 14.09 5.45
C ASP A 68 -4.51 14.91 6.16
N ASP A 69 -4.77 16.20 6.44
CA ASP A 69 -3.82 17.06 7.16
C ASP A 69 -3.55 16.55 8.57
N ALA A 70 -4.59 16.16 9.30
CA ALA A 70 -4.45 15.63 10.65
C ALA A 70 -3.77 14.26 10.65
N ALA A 71 -4.09 13.43 9.68
CA ALA A 71 -3.45 12.12 9.52
C ALA A 71 -1.96 12.25 9.19
N ALA A 72 -1.59 13.21 8.35
CA ALA A 72 -0.18 13.50 8.06
C ALA A 72 0.58 13.90 9.32
N LYS A 73 0.00 14.77 10.15
CA LYS A 73 0.59 15.18 11.43
C LYS A 73 0.73 14.02 12.39
N TRP A 74 -0.32 13.20 12.50
CA TRP A 74 -0.31 12.00 13.32
C TRP A 74 0.83 11.06 12.89
N PHE A 75 0.97 10.83 11.60
CA PHE A 75 1.99 9.94 11.06
C PHE A 75 3.40 10.47 11.36
N LEU A 76 3.65 11.75 11.07
CA LEU A 76 4.96 12.37 11.30
C LEU A 76 5.34 12.50 12.77
N ALA A 77 4.37 12.49 13.69
CA ALA A 77 4.63 12.54 15.12
C ALA A 77 5.10 11.20 15.70
N ARG A 78 5.01 10.12 14.94
CA ARG A 78 5.43 8.80 15.43
C ARG A 78 6.94 8.63 15.30
N ALA A 79 7.55 7.96 16.29
CA ALA A 79 9.00 7.72 16.31
C ALA A 79 9.51 6.94 15.10
N GLY A 80 8.69 6.01 14.57
CA GLY A 80 9.05 5.19 13.41
C GLY A 80 8.96 5.93 12.07
N SER A 81 8.50 7.18 12.04
CA SER A 81 8.23 7.94 10.81
C SER A 81 9.22 9.10 10.61
N SER A 82 10.50 8.87 10.91
CA SER A 82 11.55 9.86 10.61
C SER A 82 11.68 10.04 9.09
N THR A 83 12.30 11.15 8.67
CA THR A 83 12.60 11.40 7.26
C THR A 83 13.38 10.24 6.64
N GLN A 84 14.38 9.72 7.35
CA GLN A 84 15.16 8.57 6.88
C GLN A 84 14.32 7.31 6.73
N SER A 85 13.41 7.04 7.67
CA SER A 85 12.52 5.88 7.61
C SER A 85 11.55 5.99 6.43
N ILE A 86 11.01 7.18 6.20
CA ILE A 86 10.10 7.43 5.06
C ILE A 86 10.83 7.24 3.73
N GLU A 87 12.04 7.78 3.60
CA GLU A 87 12.84 7.63 2.39
C GLU A 87 13.21 6.16 2.14
N ALA A 88 13.58 5.42 3.19
CA ALA A 88 13.88 3.99 3.10
C ALA A 88 12.65 3.20 2.65
N TRP A 89 11.48 3.50 3.20
CA TRP A 89 10.23 2.88 2.76
C TRP A 89 9.93 3.16 1.29
N ASN A 90 10.03 4.43 0.88
CA ASN A 90 9.76 4.80 -0.51
C ASN A 90 10.66 4.02 -1.48
N GLN A 91 11.94 3.84 -1.14
CA GLN A 91 12.88 3.07 -1.94
C GLN A 91 12.48 1.59 -2.03
N ILE A 92 12.10 0.99 -0.92
CA ILE A 92 11.66 -0.40 -0.87
C ILE A 92 10.35 -0.55 -1.66
N ALA A 93 9.37 0.31 -1.38
CA ALA A 93 8.03 0.20 -1.95
C ALA A 93 8.03 0.31 -3.47
N LEU A 94 8.80 1.24 -4.03
CA LEU A 94 8.89 1.44 -5.47
C LEU A 94 9.58 0.27 -6.20
N ASN A 95 10.25 -0.62 -5.46
CA ASN A 95 10.95 -1.77 -6.01
C ASN A 95 10.37 -3.12 -5.61
N LEU A 96 9.25 -3.14 -4.88
CA LEU A 96 8.59 -4.39 -4.51
C LEU A 96 8.34 -5.26 -5.73
N GLY A 97 8.67 -6.54 -5.65
CA GLY A 97 8.55 -7.50 -6.73
C GLY A 97 9.81 -7.69 -7.55
N ARG A 98 10.75 -6.76 -7.52
CA ARG A 98 12.05 -6.92 -8.20
C ARG A 98 12.96 -7.88 -7.42
N PRO A 99 13.87 -8.58 -8.13
CA PRO A 99 14.86 -9.43 -7.45
C PRO A 99 15.62 -8.66 -6.36
N GLY A 100 15.76 -9.28 -5.19
CA GLY A 100 16.41 -8.65 -4.03
C GLY A 100 15.49 -7.81 -3.14
N TYR A 101 14.25 -7.62 -3.55
CA TYR A 101 13.24 -6.89 -2.78
C TYR A 101 12.14 -7.82 -2.29
N PRO A 102 11.33 -7.42 -1.30
CA PRO A 102 10.19 -8.22 -0.87
C PRO A 102 9.23 -8.52 -2.03
N MET A 103 8.54 -9.64 -1.94
CA MET A 103 7.55 -10.12 -2.91
C MET A 103 8.12 -10.59 -4.26
N ALA A 104 9.45 -10.64 -4.41
CA ALA A 104 10.09 -11.05 -5.68
C ALA A 104 9.70 -12.47 -6.10
N GLU A 105 9.62 -13.41 -5.16
CA GLU A 105 9.26 -14.81 -5.45
C GLU A 105 7.82 -14.97 -5.88
N ARG A 106 6.92 -14.17 -5.33
CA ARG A 106 5.48 -14.22 -5.61
C ARG A 106 5.08 -13.44 -6.85
N PHE A 107 5.92 -12.53 -7.30
CA PHE A 107 5.60 -11.63 -8.40
C PHE A 107 5.23 -12.37 -9.69
N PRO A 108 6.04 -13.34 -10.18
CA PRO A 108 5.69 -14.10 -11.38
C PRO A 108 4.40 -14.90 -11.21
N VAL A 109 4.17 -15.47 -10.03
CA VAL A 109 2.96 -16.24 -9.73
C VAL A 109 1.73 -15.34 -9.76
N ALA A 110 1.82 -14.14 -9.18
CA ALA A 110 0.72 -13.17 -9.18
C ALA A 110 0.36 -12.73 -10.60
N LEU A 111 1.35 -12.52 -11.47
CA LEU A 111 1.12 -12.20 -12.87
C LEU A 111 0.48 -13.37 -13.65
N ALA A 112 0.83 -14.60 -13.29
CA ALA A 112 0.28 -15.78 -13.96
C ALA A 112 -1.13 -16.14 -13.48
N THR A 113 -1.58 -15.61 -12.35
CA THR A 113 -2.85 -16.00 -11.70
C THR A 113 -3.78 -14.80 -11.51
N THR A 114 -3.53 -13.98 -10.49
CA THR A 114 -4.42 -12.89 -10.07
C THR A 114 -4.46 -11.75 -11.09
N TYR A 115 -3.32 -11.44 -11.70
CA TYR A 115 -3.15 -10.27 -12.58
C TYR A 115 -2.87 -10.67 -14.03
N LYS A 116 -3.49 -11.75 -14.51
CA LYS A 116 -3.33 -12.24 -15.88
C LYS A 116 -3.66 -11.18 -16.94
N ASN A 117 -4.60 -10.30 -16.63
CA ASN A 117 -5.04 -9.25 -17.53
C ASN A 117 -3.92 -8.26 -17.90
N VAL A 118 -2.90 -8.12 -17.04
CA VAL A 118 -1.77 -7.19 -17.28
C VAL A 118 -0.44 -7.90 -17.51
N ALA A 119 -0.43 -9.23 -17.54
CA ALA A 119 0.79 -10.03 -17.56
C ALA A 119 1.71 -9.79 -18.76
N GLY A 120 1.21 -9.38 -19.90
CA GLY A 120 2.02 -9.16 -21.10
C GLY A 120 2.57 -7.75 -21.27
N ARG A 121 2.45 -6.88 -20.27
CA ARG A 121 2.74 -5.45 -20.39
C ARG A 121 4.15 -5.04 -19.98
N GLY A 122 5.03 -5.98 -19.65
CA GLY A 122 6.42 -5.67 -19.28
C GLY A 122 6.58 -5.03 -17.90
N LEU A 123 5.64 -5.27 -17.00
CA LEU A 123 5.66 -4.70 -15.66
C LEU A 123 6.67 -5.42 -14.78
N THR A 124 7.42 -4.67 -13.98
CA THR A 124 8.51 -5.20 -13.16
C THR A 124 8.31 -5.03 -11.66
N THR A 125 7.32 -4.25 -11.22
CA THR A 125 7.07 -3.97 -9.81
C THR A 125 5.60 -4.17 -9.44
N VAL A 126 5.38 -4.43 -8.15
CA VAL A 126 4.02 -4.59 -7.60
C VAL A 126 3.19 -3.32 -7.84
N PHE A 127 3.78 -2.14 -7.63
CA PHE A 127 3.06 -0.87 -7.81
C PHE A 127 2.60 -0.70 -9.27
N GLU A 128 3.45 -1.03 -10.23
CA GLU A 128 3.08 -0.97 -11.65
C GLU A 128 1.91 -1.90 -11.96
N VAL A 129 1.94 -3.12 -11.41
CA VAL A 129 0.85 -4.10 -11.61
C VAL A 129 -0.46 -3.57 -11.04
N LEU A 130 -0.44 -3.02 -9.84
CA LEU A 130 -1.65 -2.48 -9.20
C LEU A 130 -2.22 -1.30 -10.00
N GLU A 131 -1.37 -0.40 -10.48
CA GLU A 131 -1.80 0.73 -11.29
C GLU A 131 -2.45 0.29 -12.59
N GLU A 132 -1.82 -0.65 -13.31
CA GLU A 132 -2.34 -1.16 -14.58
C GLU A 132 -3.63 -1.97 -14.40
N ASP A 133 -3.70 -2.81 -13.38
CA ASP A 133 -4.90 -3.58 -13.07
C ASP A 133 -6.10 -2.67 -12.78
N GLU A 134 -5.88 -1.60 -12.04
CA GLU A 134 -6.95 -0.67 -11.66
C GLU A 134 -7.40 0.22 -12.82
N LYS A 135 -6.57 0.43 -13.83
CA LYS A 135 -7.00 1.08 -15.07
C LYS A 135 -7.98 0.23 -15.86
N ASP A 136 -7.85 -1.10 -15.77
CA ASP A 136 -8.70 -2.05 -16.47
C ASP A 136 -10.04 -2.27 -15.75
N ALA A 137 -10.16 -1.80 -14.54
CA ALA A 137 -11.35 -2.01 -13.70
C ALA A 137 -12.53 -1.10 -14.08
#